data_14fced7473beab1c650aa846756f7dc7
#
_entry.id   14fced7473beab1c650aa846756f7dc7
#
_cell.length_a   1.000
_cell.length_b   1.000
_cell.length_c   1.000
_cell.angle_alpha   90.00
_cell.angle_beta   90.00
_cell.angle_gamma   90.00
#
_symmetry.space_group_name_H-M   'P 1'
#
loop_
_entity.id
_entity.type
_entity.pdbx_description
1 polymer ?
#
loop_
_entity_poly.entity_id
_entity_poly.type
_entity_poly.pdbx_seq_one_letter_code
_entity_poly.pdbx_strand_id
1 'polypeptide(L)'
;LSTYTDRIIEDREVWISKGRIACIKKNGEAVNVFNKKDLNIYDVNNNILAPGLIDPHMHIESSMMTACAYAEVALLNGTTTIFCDSHEIGNVSDVEGIEWMLEDCRKAPLSIFLTLPSTIPATNNFLETSGGNLTAKKSAYLFDKWPEILGLGEKMDFVSVCNGDLKSHGIIAETLKRNLPIS
;
A
#
# COMPACT_ATOMS: atom_id res chain seq x y z
N LEU A 1 -2.26 2.03 23.16
CA LEU A 1 -1.81 0.63 23.09
C LEU A 1 -0.35 0.58 22.66
N SER A 2 0.49 -0.10 23.44
CA SER A 2 1.90 -0.31 23.08
C SER A 2 2.03 -1.61 22.28
N THR A 3 2.60 -1.52 21.09
CA THR A 3 2.84 -2.69 20.23
C THR A 3 4.05 -3.53 20.69
N TYR A 4 4.85 -3.00 21.63
CA TYR A 4 6.01 -3.71 22.17
C TYR A 4 5.74 -4.48 23.48
N THR A 5 4.67 -4.14 24.18
CA THR A 5 4.45 -4.64 25.54
C THR A 5 3.06 -5.21 25.77
N ASP A 6 2.21 -5.36 24.75
CA ASP A 6 0.81 -5.81 24.87
C ASP A 6 0.03 -5.17 26.03
N ARG A 7 0.44 -3.98 26.46
CA ARG A 7 -0.17 -3.24 27.56
C ARG A 7 -0.84 -1.96 27.07
N ILE A 8 -1.92 -1.62 27.73
CA ILE A 8 -2.49 -0.27 27.65
C ILE A 8 -1.69 0.59 28.62
N ILE A 9 -1.13 1.70 28.11
CA ILE A 9 -0.43 2.68 28.94
C ILE A 9 -1.41 3.80 29.21
N GLU A 10 -1.83 3.93 30.45
CA GLU A 10 -2.85 4.89 30.86
C GLU A 10 -2.26 6.27 31.21
N ASP A 11 -3.13 7.28 31.25
CA ASP A 11 -2.81 8.65 31.61
C ASP A 11 -1.58 9.20 30.87
N ARG A 12 -1.64 9.13 29.55
CA ARG A 12 -0.55 9.57 28.66
C ARG A 12 -1.05 10.51 27.56
N GLU A 13 -0.15 11.37 27.15
CA GLU A 13 -0.25 12.13 25.91
C GLU A 13 0.85 11.72 24.94
N VAL A 14 0.52 11.70 23.65
CA VAL A 14 1.44 11.37 22.56
C VAL A 14 1.79 12.64 21.81
N TRP A 15 3.07 12.99 21.81
CA TRP A 15 3.55 14.16 21.10
C TRP A 15 4.00 13.78 19.69
N ILE A 16 3.45 14.47 18.70
CA ILE A 16 3.72 14.24 17.29
C ILE A 16 4.42 15.45 16.70
N SER A 17 5.53 15.23 16.03
CA SER A 17 6.26 16.26 15.29
C SER A 17 6.67 15.74 13.93
N LYS A 18 6.41 16.52 12.89
CA LYS A 18 6.77 16.17 11.50
C LYS A 18 6.28 14.77 11.09
N GLY A 19 5.04 14.42 11.47
CA GLY A 19 4.44 13.13 11.13
C GLY A 19 5.00 11.91 11.88
N ARG A 20 5.78 12.13 12.96
CA ARG A 20 6.36 11.06 13.77
C ARG A 20 6.03 11.24 15.24
N ILE A 21 5.93 10.13 15.96
CA ILE A 21 5.85 10.15 17.43
C ILE A 21 7.19 10.64 17.96
N ALA A 22 7.19 11.82 18.57
CA ALA A 22 8.38 12.40 19.17
C ALA A 22 8.64 11.82 20.57
N CYS A 23 7.56 11.73 21.39
CA CYS A 23 7.64 11.09 22.70
C CYS A 23 6.25 10.78 23.24
N ILE A 24 6.19 9.99 24.31
CA ILE A 24 4.99 9.70 25.09
C ILE A 24 5.26 10.23 26.51
N LYS A 25 4.40 11.09 26.99
CA LYS A 25 4.55 11.77 28.28
C LYS A 25 3.33 11.52 29.18
N LYS A 26 3.45 11.90 30.44
CA LYS A 26 2.31 11.90 31.35
C LYS A 26 1.32 12.97 30.89
N ASN A 27 0.04 12.69 31.06
CA ASN A 27 -1.03 13.63 30.69
C ASN A 27 -0.83 15.00 31.39
N GLY A 28 -0.97 16.07 30.62
CA GLY A 28 -0.80 17.44 31.09
C GLY A 28 0.64 17.98 31.05
N GLU A 29 1.64 17.22 30.64
CA GLU A 29 3.03 17.71 30.56
C GLU A 29 3.24 18.70 29.41
N ALA A 30 2.53 18.58 28.31
CA ALA A 30 2.70 19.46 27.13
C ALA A 30 2.42 20.93 27.48
N VAL A 31 1.38 21.19 28.25
CA VAL A 31 0.99 22.54 28.62
C VAL A 31 1.97 23.21 29.60
N ASN A 32 2.86 22.43 30.22
CA ASN A 32 3.93 22.94 31.08
C ASN A 32 5.19 23.31 30.30
N VAL A 33 5.32 22.81 29.07
CA VAL A 33 6.51 23.00 28.22
C VAL A 33 6.25 23.98 27.09
N PHE A 34 5.04 23.97 26.54
CA PHE A 34 4.65 24.77 25.38
C PHE A 34 3.48 25.69 25.70
N ASN A 35 3.42 26.81 25.01
CA ASN A 35 2.23 27.65 25.08
C ASN A 35 1.07 26.89 24.41
N LYS A 36 -0.05 26.75 25.09
CA LYS A 36 -1.24 26.04 24.60
C LYS A 36 -1.74 26.55 23.24
N LYS A 37 -1.50 27.83 22.93
CA LYS A 37 -1.88 28.45 21.64
C LYS A 37 -1.05 27.94 20.45
N ASP A 38 0.12 27.39 20.73
CA ASP A 38 1.05 26.90 19.70
C ASP A 38 0.91 25.39 19.45
N LEU A 39 -0.07 24.74 20.12
CA LEU A 39 -0.31 23.31 20.06
C LEU A 39 -1.65 23.00 19.39
N ASN A 40 -1.63 22.03 18.46
CA ASN A 40 -2.85 21.35 18.03
C ASN A 40 -3.09 20.18 18.97
N ILE A 41 -4.09 20.29 19.85
CA ILE A 41 -4.41 19.27 20.84
C ILE A 41 -5.68 18.54 20.41
N TYR A 42 -5.58 17.21 20.33
CA TYR A 42 -6.70 16.31 20.08
C TYR A 42 -7.01 15.53 21.35
N ASP A 43 -8.18 15.78 21.93
CA ASP A 43 -8.66 14.99 23.05
C ASP A 43 -9.31 13.71 22.53
N VAL A 44 -8.80 12.58 22.95
CA VAL A 44 -9.34 11.26 22.56
C VAL A 44 -10.48 10.80 23.46
N ASN A 45 -10.96 11.66 24.39
CA ASN A 45 -12.12 11.42 25.27
C ASN A 45 -12.06 10.06 26.02
N ASN A 46 -10.93 9.73 26.59
CA ASN A 46 -10.65 8.44 27.24
C ASN A 46 -10.71 7.21 26.33
N ASN A 47 -10.74 7.39 25.02
CA ASN A 47 -10.59 6.27 24.09
C ASN A 47 -9.13 5.80 24.03
N ILE A 48 -8.95 4.60 23.55
CA ILE A 48 -7.61 4.01 23.37
C ILE A 48 -7.03 4.47 22.03
N LEU A 49 -5.86 5.11 22.07
CA LEU A 49 -5.06 5.37 20.90
C LEU A 49 -4.28 4.12 20.55
N ALA A 50 -4.47 3.61 19.35
CA ALA A 50 -3.78 2.43 18.81
C ALA A 50 -3.14 2.77 17.45
N PRO A 51 -2.11 2.02 17.03
CA PRO A 51 -1.66 2.06 15.63
C PRO A 51 -2.83 1.72 14.70
N GLY A 52 -2.87 2.37 13.54
CA GLY A 52 -3.84 2.01 12.51
C GLY A 52 -3.59 0.59 11.99
N LEU A 53 -4.66 -0.05 11.51
CA LEU A 53 -4.58 -1.37 10.91
C LEU A 53 -3.83 -1.29 9.58
N ILE A 54 -3.10 -2.35 9.28
CA ILE A 54 -2.38 -2.54 8.02
C ILE A 54 -2.99 -3.74 7.31
N ASP A 55 -3.49 -3.54 6.11
CA ASP A 55 -3.89 -4.64 5.22
C ASP A 55 -2.68 -5.00 4.35
N PRO A 56 -2.12 -6.21 4.50
CA PRO A 56 -0.87 -6.57 3.82
C PRO A 56 -1.07 -6.99 2.36
N HIS A 57 -2.29 -7.26 1.93
CA HIS A 57 -2.60 -7.64 0.56
C HIS A 57 -4.08 -7.48 0.23
N MET A 58 -4.38 -6.65 -0.76
CA MET A 58 -5.73 -6.46 -1.26
C MET A 58 -5.73 -5.89 -2.69
N HIS A 59 -6.91 -5.88 -3.32
CA HIS A 59 -7.17 -5.32 -4.63
C HIS A 59 -8.26 -4.25 -4.51
N ILE A 60 -7.90 -2.98 -4.72
CA ILE A 60 -8.84 -1.86 -4.63
C ILE A 60 -9.96 -2.03 -5.65
N GLU A 61 -9.63 -2.47 -6.86
CA GLU A 61 -10.56 -2.66 -7.98
C GLU A 61 -11.67 -3.66 -7.64
N SER A 62 -11.35 -4.71 -6.88
CA SER A 62 -12.33 -5.70 -6.42
C SER A 62 -13.43 -5.09 -5.54
N SER A 63 -13.18 -3.94 -4.93
CA SER A 63 -14.20 -3.17 -4.21
C SER A 63 -15.11 -2.34 -5.12
N MET A 64 -14.85 -2.28 -6.41
CA MET A 64 -15.50 -1.41 -7.41
C MET A 64 -15.35 0.08 -7.10
N MET A 65 -14.29 0.47 -6.41
CA MET A 65 -14.00 1.85 -6.01
C MET A 65 -12.66 2.32 -6.61
N THR A 66 -12.50 3.64 -6.67
CA THR A 66 -11.20 4.26 -6.88
C THR A 66 -10.40 4.25 -5.57
N ALA A 67 -9.09 4.48 -5.63
CA ALA A 67 -8.26 4.54 -4.43
C ALA A 67 -8.72 5.65 -3.46
N CYS A 68 -9.11 6.81 -4.00
CA CYS A 68 -9.63 7.91 -3.19
C CYS A 68 -10.95 7.55 -2.48
N ALA A 69 -11.89 6.91 -3.18
CA ALA A 69 -13.17 6.50 -2.58
C ALA A 69 -12.98 5.36 -1.55
N TYR A 70 -12.12 4.39 -1.85
CA TYR A 70 -11.78 3.31 -0.93
C TYR A 70 -11.15 3.85 0.36
N ALA A 71 -10.26 4.83 0.25
CA ALA A 71 -9.56 5.41 1.38
C ALA A 71 -10.52 5.99 2.43
N GLU A 72 -11.61 6.62 2.02
CA GLU A 72 -12.61 7.16 2.95
C GLU A 72 -13.24 6.06 3.81
N VAL A 73 -13.60 4.93 3.19
CA VAL A 73 -14.20 3.79 3.90
C VAL A 73 -13.16 3.09 4.78
N ALA A 74 -11.95 2.86 4.28
CA ALA A 74 -10.88 2.19 4.99
C ALA A 74 -10.49 2.93 6.28
N LEU A 75 -10.29 4.24 6.19
CA LEU A 75 -9.93 5.09 7.33
C LEU A 75 -11.02 5.11 8.42
N LEU A 76 -12.29 5.15 8.04
CA LEU A 76 -13.39 5.09 8.98
C LEU A 76 -13.47 3.76 9.75
N ASN A 77 -12.91 2.69 9.18
CA ASN A 77 -12.83 1.37 9.80
C ASN A 77 -11.47 1.07 10.45
N GLY A 78 -10.59 2.07 10.55
CA GLY A 78 -9.32 1.96 11.26
C GLY A 78 -8.14 1.45 10.42
N THR A 79 -8.33 1.13 9.14
CA THR A 79 -7.24 0.78 8.24
C THR A 79 -6.56 2.05 7.75
N THR A 80 -5.27 2.20 8.05
CA THR A 80 -4.48 3.39 7.70
C THR A 80 -3.41 3.12 6.65
N THR A 81 -3.15 1.85 6.37
CA THR A 81 -2.14 1.41 5.39
C THR A 81 -2.62 0.17 4.67
N ILE A 82 -2.43 0.14 3.37
CA ILE A 82 -2.70 -1.04 2.55
C ILE A 82 -1.55 -1.31 1.58
N PHE A 83 -1.35 -2.59 1.27
CA PHE A 83 -0.55 -3.05 0.14
C PHE A 83 -1.51 -3.59 -0.91
N CYS A 84 -1.48 -3.06 -2.12
CA CYS A 84 -2.39 -3.47 -3.18
C CYS A 84 -1.66 -3.85 -4.47
N ASP A 85 -2.29 -4.75 -5.20
CA ASP A 85 -1.88 -5.20 -6.53
C ASP A 85 -2.95 -4.72 -7.53
N SER A 86 -2.55 -4.10 -8.62
CA SER A 86 -3.44 -3.48 -9.61
C SER A 86 -3.61 -4.33 -10.87
N HIS A 87 -3.73 -5.66 -10.73
CA HIS A 87 -3.78 -6.52 -11.91
C HIS A 87 -5.13 -6.48 -12.64
N GLU A 88 -6.25 -6.21 -11.97
CA GLU A 88 -7.55 -6.10 -12.63
C GLU A 88 -7.59 -4.93 -13.61
N ILE A 89 -7.17 -3.74 -13.19
CA ILE A 89 -7.12 -2.60 -14.10
C ILE A 89 -6.04 -2.79 -15.17
N GLY A 90 -4.93 -3.45 -14.83
CA GLY A 90 -3.91 -3.86 -15.77
C GLY A 90 -4.42 -4.84 -16.81
N ASN A 91 -5.28 -5.80 -16.44
CA ASN A 91 -5.96 -6.70 -17.37
C ASN A 91 -6.84 -5.95 -18.38
N VAL A 92 -7.47 -4.86 -17.96
CA VAL A 92 -8.36 -4.07 -18.83
C VAL A 92 -7.57 -3.10 -19.70
N SER A 93 -6.65 -2.34 -19.12
CA SER A 93 -6.04 -1.17 -19.75
C SER A 93 -4.50 -1.20 -19.78
N ASP A 94 -3.88 -2.36 -19.53
CA ASP A 94 -2.43 -2.55 -19.62
C ASP A 94 -1.66 -1.56 -18.71
N VAL A 95 -0.55 -1.02 -19.22
CA VAL A 95 0.30 -0.05 -18.52
C VAL A 95 -0.48 1.21 -18.14
N GLU A 96 -1.34 1.71 -19.01
CA GLU A 96 -2.14 2.92 -18.75
C GLU A 96 -3.05 2.76 -17.53
N GLY A 97 -3.67 1.59 -17.37
CA GLY A 97 -4.49 1.29 -16.20
C GLY A 97 -3.69 1.28 -14.90
N ILE A 98 -2.51 0.68 -14.91
CA ILE A 98 -1.60 0.64 -13.75
C ILE A 98 -1.15 2.07 -13.40
N GLU A 99 -0.77 2.87 -14.39
CA GLU A 99 -0.36 4.26 -14.18
C GLU A 99 -1.50 5.11 -13.62
N TRP A 100 -2.71 4.93 -14.15
CA TRP A 100 -3.90 5.60 -13.62
C TRP A 100 -4.15 5.25 -12.14
N MET A 101 -4.01 3.98 -11.76
CA MET A 101 -4.16 3.55 -10.37
C MET A 101 -3.09 4.19 -9.47
N LEU A 102 -1.84 4.23 -9.91
CA LEU A 102 -0.75 4.88 -9.18
C LEU A 102 -1.04 6.37 -8.96
N GLU A 103 -1.53 7.07 -9.98
CA GLU A 103 -1.90 8.49 -9.88
C GLU A 103 -3.07 8.73 -8.91
N ASP A 104 -4.05 7.83 -8.87
CA ASP A 104 -5.17 7.93 -7.95
C ASP A 104 -4.74 7.62 -6.51
N CYS A 105 -3.90 6.61 -6.32
CA CYS A 105 -3.30 6.29 -5.01
C CYS A 105 -2.54 7.47 -4.39
N ARG A 106 -1.83 8.26 -5.19
CA ARG A 106 -1.11 9.46 -4.72
C ARG A 106 -2.02 10.55 -4.15
N LYS A 107 -3.30 10.58 -4.54
CA LYS A 107 -4.28 11.58 -4.09
C LYS A 107 -5.05 11.12 -2.86
N ALA A 108 -5.04 9.82 -2.59
CA ALA A 108 -5.79 9.23 -1.48
C ALA A 108 -5.18 9.63 -0.13
N PRO A 109 -6.00 9.94 0.90
CA PRO A 109 -5.53 10.25 2.24
C PRO A 109 -5.07 9.01 3.04
N LEU A 110 -4.96 7.86 2.40
CA LEU A 110 -4.53 6.56 2.94
C LEU A 110 -3.09 6.28 2.50
N SER A 111 -2.30 5.62 3.33
CA SER A 111 -0.99 5.11 2.91
C SER A 111 -1.18 3.88 2.03
N ILE A 112 -1.06 4.06 0.72
CA ILE A 112 -1.23 2.99 -0.27
C ILE A 112 0.12 2.66 -0.88
N PHE A 113 0.50 1.40 -0.74
CA PHE A 113 1.71 0.84 -1.32
C PHE A 113 1.33 -0.13 -2.43
N LEU A 114 1.73 0.19 -3.65
CA LEU A 114 1.38 -0.60 -4.81
C LEU A 114 2.51 -1.55 -5.19
N THR A 115 2.15 -2.81 -5.45
CA THR A 115 3.01 -3.79 -6.11
C THR A 115 2.67 -3.87 -7.59
N LEU A 116 3.66 -4.15 -8.42
CA LEU A 116 3.44 -4.35 -9.85
C LEU A 116 2.76 -5.71 -10.07
N PRO A 117 1.69 -5.79 -10.88
CA PRO A 117 1.12 -7.07 -11.27
C PRO A 117 2.17 -8.04 -11.80
N SER A 118 2.16 -9.26 -11.30
CA SER A 118 3.16 -10.26 -11.70
C SER A 118 2.89 -10.88 -13.05
N THR A 119 1.64 -10.84 -13.47
CA THR A 119 1.17 -11.48 -14.70
C THR A 119 -0.07 -10.76 -15.21
N ILE A 120 -0.06 -10.33 -16.47
CA ILE A 120 -1.23 -9.85 -17.21
C ILE A 120 -1.20 -10.54 -18.58
N PRO A 121 -2.22 -11.30 -18.95
CA PRO A 121 -3.34 -11.76 -18.12
C PRO A 121 -2.88 -12.59 -16.93
N ALA A 122 -3.76 -12.77 -15.94
CA ALA A 122 -3.44 -13.48 -14.68
C ALA A 122 -3.03 -14.95 -14.89
N THR A 123 -3.50 -15.58 -15.97
CA THR A 123 -3.10 -16.92 -16.43
C THR A 123 -2.49 -16.83 -17.83
N ASN A 124 -3.20 -17.27 -18.84
CA ASN A 124 -2.77 -17.20 -20.23
C ASN A 124 -3.93 -16.85 -21.18
N ASN A 125 -3.61 -16.45 -22.40
CA ASN A 125 -4.60 -15.99 -23.39
C ASN A 125 -5.57 -17.07 -23.88
N PHE A 126 -5.36 -18.34 -23.52
CA PHE A 126 -6.32 -19.42 -23.78
C PHE A 126 -7.44 -19.46 -22.75
N LEU A 127 -7.12 -19.09 -21.51
CA LEU A 127 -8.05 -19.22 -20.39
C LEU A 127 -8.79 -17.93 -20.10
N GLU A 128 -8.22 -16.78 -20.45
CA GLU A 128 -8.86 -15.49 -20.18
C GLU A 128 -8.65 -14.48 -21.31
N THR A 129 -9.67 -13.66 -21.51
CA THR A 129 -9.63 -12.49 -22.39
C THR A 129 -9.10 -11.32 -21.62
N SER A 130 -8.03 -10.70 -22.10
CA SER A 130 -7.40 -9.55 -21.46
C SER A 130 -7.16 -8.46 -22.49
N GLY A 131 -7.36 -7.20 -22.12
CA GLY A 131 -6.96 -6.02 -22.87
C GLY A 131 -5.47 -5.70 -22.71
N GLY A 132 -4.84 -6.21 -21.65
CA GLY A 132 -3.43 -6.00 -21.34
C GLY A 132 -2.53 -7.20 -21.62
N ASN A 133 -1.24 -6.92 -21.71
CA ASN A 133 -0.20 -7.93 -21.81
C ASN A 133 1.10 -7.38 -21.20
N LEU A 134 1.35 -7.66 -19.94
CA LEU A 134 2.55 -7.23 -19.25
C LEU A 134 3.76 -8.05 -19.71
N THR A 135 4.84 -7.38 -20.04
CA THR A 135 6.10 -7.96 -20.48
C THR A 135 7.25 -7.46 -19.62
N ALA A 136 8.40 -8.11 -19.62
CA ALA A 136 9.61 -7.66 -18.94
C ALA A 136 9.96 -6.20 -19.28
N LYS A 137 9.81 -5.79 -20.55
CA LYS A 137 10.06 -4.40 -20.97
C LYS A 137 9.09 -3.40 -20.36
N LYS A 138 7.81 -3.74 -20.29
CA LYS A 138 6.77 -2.89 -19.65
C LYS A 138 6.98 -2.82 -18.14
N SER A 139 7.35 -3.94 -17.52
CA SER A 139 7.67 -3.99 -16.09
C SER A 139 8.89 -3.12 -15.77
N ALA A 140 9.94 -3.21 -16.56
CA ALA A 140 11.12 -2.35 -16.42
C ALA A 140 10.75 -0.85 -16.52
N TYR A 141 9.94 -0.49 -17.53
CA TYR A 141 9.45 0.87 -17.70
C TYR A 141 8.66 1.36 -16.48
N LEU A 142 7.74 0.55 -15.96
CA LEU A 142 6.93 0.91 -14.80
C LEU A 142 7.78 1.10 -13.54
N PHE A 143 8.70 0.19 -13.26
CA PHE A 143 9.62 0.32 -12.12
C PHE A 143 10.51 1.56 -12.23
N ASP A 144 10.98 1.91 -13.42
CA ASP A 144 11.87 3.05 -13.63
C ASP A 144 11.12 4.39 -13.56
N LYS A 145 9.87 4.42 -14.02
CA LYS A 145 9.01 5.62 -13.99
C LYS A 145 8.37 5.86 -12.62
N TRP A 146 8.06 4.80 -11.88
CA TRP A 146 7.29 4.82 -10.66
C TRP A 146 8.06 4.18 -9.50
N PRO A 147 9.02 4.91 -8.89
CA PRO A 147 9.88 4.37 -7.84
C PRO A 147 9.14 4.00 -6.55
N GLU A 148 7.89 4.40 -6.41
CA GLU A 148 6.99 4.00 -5.32
C GLU A 148 6.43 2.57 -5.46
N ILE A 149 6.60 1.90 -6.59
CA ILE A 149 6.26 0.48 -6.72
C ILE A 149 7.23 -0.33 -5.86
N LEU A 150 6.71 -1.01 -4.84
CA LEU A 150 7.52 -1.65 -3.80
C LEU A 150 8.04 -3.04 -4.16
N GLY A 151 7.48 -3.67 -5.18
CA GLY A 151 7.85 -5.01 -5.56
C GLY A 151 6.96 -5.59 -6.65
N LEU A 152 7.13 -6.87 -6.90
CA LEU A 152 6.23 -7.64 -7.75
C LEU A 152 5.12 -8.22 -6.88
N GLY A 153 3.88 -8.05 -7.30
CA GLY A 153 2.70 -8.59 -6.63
C GLY A 153 2.63 -10.12 -6.70
N GLU A 154 1.56 -10.68 -6.17
CA GLU A 154 1.37 -12.13 -6.09
C GLU A 154 1.61 -12.84 -7.44
N LYS A 155 2.37 -13.92 -7.41
CA LYS A 155 2.66 -14.69 -8.62
C LYS A 155 1.52 -15.67 -8.92
N MET A 156 0.47 -15.18 -9.57
CA MET A 156 -0.74 -15.95 -9.89
C MET A 156 -0.45 -17.13 -10.82
N ASP A 157 0.27 -16.89 -11.92
CA ASP A 157 0.67 -17.94 -12.87
C ASP A 157 1.98 -18.62 -12.45
N PHE A 158 1.96 -19.30 -11.31
CA PHE A 158 3.12 -20.05 -10.81
C PHE A 158 3.45 -21.26 -11.73
N VAL A 159 2.48 -21.80 -12.42
CA VAL A 159 2.66 -22.92 -13.36
C VAL A 159 3.61 -22.52 -14.48
N SER A 160 3.43 -21.32 -15.07
CA SER A 160 4.35 -20.80 -16.09
C SER A 160 5.76 -20.62 -15.54
N VAL A 161 5.92 -20.19 -14.28
CA VAL A 161 7.23 -20.10 -13.64
C VAL A 161 7.89 -21.47 -13.55
N CYS A 162 7.17 -22.47 -13.03
CA CYS A 162 7.67 -23.84 -12.91
C CYS A 162 8.05 -24.46 -14.26
N ASN A 163 7.36 -24.08 -15.32
CA ASN A 163 7.60 -24.56 -16.68
C ASN A 163 8.66 -23.75 -17.44
N GLY A 164 9.28 -22.75 -16.82
CA GLY A 164 10.35 -21.96 -17.46
C GLY A 164 9.87 -20.96 -18.50
N ASP A 165 8.63 -20.45 -18.38
CA ASP A 165 8.08 -19.46 -19.31
C ASP A 165 8.94 -18.19 -19.33
N LEU A 166 9.38 -17.79 -20.51
CA LEU A 166 10.29 -16.66 -20.70
C LEU A 166 9.67 -15.31 -20.30
N LYS A 167 8.37 -15.14 -20.49
CA LYS A 167 7.66 -13.92 -20.10
C LYS A 167 7.67 -13.76 -18.57
N SER A 168 7.28 -14.82 -17.86
CA SER A 168 7.22 -14.85 -16.40
C SER A 168 8.61 -14.66 -15.78
N HIS A 169 9.61 -15.40 -16.26
CA HIS A 169 10.98 -15.25 -15.79
C HIS A 169 11.59 -13.90 -16.12
N GLY A 170 11.23 -13.30 -17.27
CA GLY A 170 11.66 -11.97 -17.65
C GLY A 170 11.16 -10.88 -16.69
N ILE A 171 9.90 -10.94 -16.27
CA ILE A 171 9.32 -9.99 -15.30
C ILE A 171 10.00 -10.16 -13.93
N ILE A 172 10.16 -11.40 -13.47
CA ILE A 172 10.87 -11.73 -12.23
C ILE A 172 12.31 -11.18 -12.27
N ALA A 173 13.01 -11.37 -13.37
CA ALA A 173 14.38 -10.90 -13.52
C ALA A 173 14.48 -9.36 -13.45
N GLU A 174 13.54 -8.62 -14.04
CA GLU A 174 13.50 -7.16 -13.95
C GLU A 174 13.24 -6.67 -12.51
N THR A 175 12.44 -7.41 -11.75
CA THR A 175 12.19 -7.12 -10.32
C THR A 175 13.47 -7.35 -9.49
N LEU A 176 14.09 -8.50 -9.64
CA LEU A 176 15.29 -8.86 -8.88
C LEU A 176 16.50 -7.97 -9.18
N LYS A 177 16.68 -7.52 -10.43
CA LYS A 177 17.72 -6.55 -10.81
C LYS A 177 17.64 -5.25 -9.98
N ARG A 178 16.47 -4.90 -9.48
CA ARG A 178 16.22 -3.70 -8.68
C ARG A 178 16.23 -3.96 -7.18
N ASN A 179 16.57 -5.18 -6.77
CA ASN A 179 16.49 -5.65 -5.37
C ASN A 179 15.10 -5.47 -4.75
N LEU A 180 14.05 -5.59 -5.56
CA LEU A 180 12.66 -5.51 -5.10
C LEU A 180 12.16 -6.90 -4.71
N PRO A 181 11.28 -6.98 -3.69
CA PRO A 181 10.66 -8.25 -3.28
C PRO A 181 9.67 -8.76 -4.33
N ILE A 182 9.39 -10.06 -4.23
CA ILE A 182 8.36 -10.76 -5.01
C ILE A 182 7.46 -11.47 -4.00
N SER A 183 6.15 -11.29 -4.16
CA SER A 183 5.13 -11.94 -3.33
C SER A 183 4.73 -13.29 -3.91
#